data_81726d55a0a1990367f126c226f215f3
#
_entry.id   81726d55a0a1990367f126c226f215f3
#
_cell.length_a   1.000
_cell.length_b   1.000
_cell.length_c   1.000
_cell.angle_alpha   90.00
_cell.angle_beta   90.00
_cell.angle_gamma   90.00
#
_symmetry.space_group_name_H-M   'P 1'
#
loop_
_entity.id
_entity.type
_entity.pdbx_description
1 polymer ?
#
loop_
_entity_poly.entity_id
_entity_poly.type
_entity_poly.pdbx_seq_one_letter_code
_entity_poly.pdbx_strand_id
1 'polypeptide(L)'
;MFESARTVIFEINERLPKLQGVNGSHRVHLSEATYVVEGVHEPLPLRTYKDPSPVDIQIARNVVAEIPDGAVLGLGVGGVPFTVAKMLAESDL
;
A
#
# COMPACT_ATOMS: atom_id res chain seq x y z
N MET A 1 -3.01 -14.70 -9.58
CA MET A 1 -3.90 -14.76 -8.39
C MET A 1 -5.31 -15.21 -8.77
N PHE A 2 -5.93 -14.67 -9.80
CA PHE A 2 -7.27 -15.09 -10.27
C PHE A 2 -7.31 -16.52 -10.81
N GLU A 3 -6.25 -16.96 -11.49
CA GLU A 3 -6.12 -18.31 -12.09
C GLU A 3 -6.23 -19.45 -11.07
N SER A 4 -5.93 -19.18 -9.81
CA SER A 4 -6.01 -20.17 -8.73
C SER A 4 -7.34 -20.12 -7.97
N ALA A 5 -8.19 -19.15 -8.25
CA ALA A 5 -9.45 -18.97 -7.55
C ALA A 5 -10.58 -19.72 -8.27
N ARG A 6 -11.38 -20.49 -7.51
CA ARG A 6 -12.56 -21.17 -8.04
C ARG A 6 -13.70 -20.22 -8.36
N THR A 7 -13.81 -19.14 -7.60
CA THR A 7 -14.81 -18.09 -7.75
C THR A 7 -14.15 -16.74 -7.67
N VAL A 8 -14.38 -15.90 -8.64
CA VAL A 8 -13.86 -14.55 -8.73
C VAL A 8 -15.02 -13.57 -8.73
N ILE A 9 -15.04 -12.66 -7.79
CA ILE A 9 -16.08 -11.63 -7.67
C ILE A 9 -15.41 -10.26 -7.84
N PHE A 10 -15.90 -9.48 -8.80
CA PHE A 10 -15.47 -8.09 -8.97
C PHE A 10 -16.52 -7.15 -8.41
N GLU A 11 -16.11 -6.24 -7.53
CA GLU A 11 -16.90 -5.11 -7.12
C GLU A 11 -16.53 -3.89 -7.97
N ILE A 12 -17.53 -3.30 -8.61
CA ILE A 12 -17.36 -2.07 -9.37
C ILE A 12 -17.64 -0.88 -8.46
N ASN A 13 -16.69 0.03 -8.37
CA ASN A 13 -16.83 1.27 -7.62
C ASN A 13 -16.21 2.43 -8.40
N GLU A 14 -17.04 3.31 -8.94
CA GLU A 14 -16.61 4.46 -9.75
C GLU A 14 -15.87 5.54 -8.97
N ARG A 15 -15.99 5.54 -7.64
CA ARG A 15 -15.29 6.49 -6.76
C ARG A 15 -13.89 6.06 -6.37
N LEU A 16 -13.46 4.87 -6.78
CA LEU A 16 -12.08 4.44 -6.57
C LEU A 16 -11.14 5.16 -7.55
N PRO A 17 -9.98 5.63 -7.08
CA PRO A 17 -8.99 6.23 -7.97
C PRO A 17 -8.48 5.19 -8.96
N LYS A 18 -8.28 5.61 -10.19
CA LYS A 18 -7.68 4.75 -11.21
C LYS A 18 -6.23 4.46 -10.84
N LEU A 19 -5.95 3.20 -10.58
CA LEU A 19 -4.59 2.74 -10.32
C LEU A 19 -3.78 2.69 -11.61
N GLN A 20 -2.48 2.91 -11.48
CA GLN A 20 -1.53 2.72 -12.56
C GLN A 20 -0.61 1.56 -12.21
N GLY A 21 -0.40 0.67 -13.15
CA GLY A 21 0.48 -0.47 -13.01
C GLY A 21 1.41 -0.61 -14.20
N VAL A 22 2.51 -1.31 -14.00
CA VAL A 22 3.50 -1.55 -15.05
C VAL A 22 2.94 -2.57 -16.05
N ASN A 23 3.08 -2.28 -17.35
CA ASN A 23 2.69 -3.18 -18.45
C ASN A 23 1.21 -3.64 -18.41
N GLY A 24 0.31 -2.80 -17.90
CA GLY A 24 -1.11 -3.13 -17.86
C GLY A 24 -1.50 -4.17 -16.81
N SER A 25 -0.59 -4.61 -15.95
CA SER A 25 -0.83 -5.61 -14.89
C SER A 25 -1.93 -5.25 -13.89
N HIS A 26 -2.35 -3.99 -13.87
CA HIS A 26 -3.44 -3.47 -13.05
C HIS A 26 -4.81 -3.60 -13.72
N ARG A 27 -4.87 -4.10 -14.95
CA ARG A 27 -6.11 -4.24 -15.72
C ARG A 27 -6.50 -5.70 -15.75
N VAL A 28 -7.75 -5.95 -15.41
CA VAL A 28 -8.36 -7.26 -15.48
C VAL A 28 -9.61 -7.14 -16.36
N HIS A 29 -9.83 -8.07 -17.26
CA HIS A 29 -11.02 -8.07 -18.10
C HIS A 29 -12.22 -8.59 -17.31
N LEU A 30 -13.40 -8.02 -17.52
CA LEU A 30 -14.61 -8.42 -16.80
C LEU A 30 -15.00 -9.88 -17.03
N SER A 31 -14.61 -10.47 -18.18
CA SER A 31 -14.86 -11.89 -18.46
C SER A 31 -14.11 -12.85 -17.53
N GLU A 32 -13.14 -12.39 -16.75
CA GLU A 32 -12.44 -13.20 -15.76
C GLU A 32 -13.22 -13.31 -14.44
N ALA A 33 -14.28 -12.52 -14.28
CA ALA A 33 -15.13 -12.59 -13.11
C ALA A 33 -16.19 -13.70 -13.26
N THR A 34 -16.39 -14.44 -12.16
CA THR A 34 -17.57 -15.32 -12.02
C THR A 34 -18.82 -14.49 -11.76
N TYR A 35 -18.67 -13.43 -10.96
CA TYR A 35 -19.73 -12.47 -10.64
C TYR A 35 -19.18 -11.06 -10.66
N VAL A 36 -19.99 -10.13 -11.13
CA VAL A 36 -19.74 -8.70 -11.05
C VAL A 36 -20.84 -8.09 -10.20
N VAL A 37 -20.47 -7.37 -9.16
CA VAL A 37 -21.39 -6.68 -8.26
C VAL A 37 -21.10 -5.19 -8.29
N GLU A 38 -22.17 -4.42 -8.23
CA GLU A 38 -22.12 -2.97 -8.08
C GLU A 38 -22.79 -2.62 -6.76
N GLY A 39 -22.00 -2.04 -5.86
CA GLY A 39 -22.44 -1.70 -4.52
C GLY A 39 -22.70 -0.21 -4.34
N VAL A 40 -22.77 0.22 -3.10
CA VAL A 40 -22.76 1.64 -2.76
C VAL A 40 -21.37 2.19 -3.05
N HIS A 41 -21.28 3.15 -3.98
CA HIS A 41 -20.01 3.72 -4.41
C HIS A 41 -19.43 4.64 -3.34
N GLU A 42 -18.89 4.05 -2.28
CA GLU A 42 -18.20 4.79 -1.23
C GLU A 42 -16.76 5.07 -1.62
N PRO A 43 -16.25 6.29 -1.37
CA PRO A 43 -14.83 6.57 -1.55
C PRO A 43 -14.01 5.78 -0.53
N LEU A 44 -12.78 5.44 -0.88
CA LEU A 44 -11.87 4.85 0.09
C LEU A 44 -11.65 5.80 1.27
N PRO A 45 -11.77 5.33 2.51
CA PRO A 45 -11.50 6.14 3.67
C PRO A 45 -10.02 6.58 3.65
N LEU A 46 -9.79 7.86 3.92
CA LEU A 46 -8.43 8.36 4.08
C LEU A 46 -7.81 7.73 5.33
N ARG A 47 -6.63 7.17 5.15
CA ARG A 47 -5.87 6.65 6.27
C ARG A 47 -5.22 7.80 7.02
N THR A 48 -5.63 8.00 8.26
CA THR A 48 -4.97 8.94 9.16
C THR A 48 -3.82 8.21 9.87
N TYR A 49 -2.62 8.76 9.76
CA TYR A 49 -1.49 8.30 10.56
C TYR A 49 -1.50 9.08 11.86
N LYS A 50 -1.40 8.35 12.97
CA LYS A 50 -1.17 8.98 14.28
C LYS A 50 0.30 9.40 14.37
N ASP A 51 0.56 10.46 15.13
CA ASP A 51 1.94 10.81 15.44
C ASP A 51 2.64 9.61 16.10
N PRO A 52 3.92 9.37 15.73
CA PRO A 52 4.65 8.24 16.26
C PRO A 52 4.89 8.39 17.77
N SER A 53 4.74 7.30 18.48
CA SER A 53 5.08 7.26 19.90
C SER A 53 6.60 7.40 20.10
N PRO A 54 7.07 7.78 21.30
CA PRO A 54 8.51 7.78 21.59
C PRO A 54 9.19 6.43 21.33
N VAL A 55 8.47 5.34 21.53
CA VAL A 55 8.95 3.98 21.23
C VAL A 55 9.10 3.76 19.74
N ASP A 56 8.11 4.16 18.93
CA ASP A 56 8.18 4.07 17.46
C ASP A 56 9.38 4.85 16.91
N ILE A 57 9.62 6.05 17.48
CA ILE A 57 10.74 6.90 17.11
C ILE A 57 12.07 6.22 17.44
N GLN A 58 12.20 5.60 18.61
CA GLN A 58 13.42 4.90 19.00
C GLN A 58 13.67 3.68 18.14
N ILE A 59 12.64 2.90 17.85
CA ILE A 59 12.74 1.75 16.94
C ILE A 59 13.17 2.23 15.55
N ALA A 60 12.52 3.25 15.02
CA ALA A 60 12.85 3.80 13.72
C ALA A 60 14.30 4.29 13.62
N ARG A 61 14.81 4.95 14.66
CA ARG A 61 16.23 5.36 14.71
C ARG A 61 17.18 4.17 14.63
N ASN A 62 16.89 3.12 15.38
CA ASN A 62 17.72 1.91 15.35
C ASN A 62 17.70 1.26 13.97
N VAL A 63 16.52 1.22 13.31
CA VAL A 63 16.38 0.68 11.96
C VAL A 63 17.15 1.51 10.94
N VAL A 64 16.99 2.85 10.99
CA VAL A 64 17.69 3.75 10.05
C VAL A 64 19.21 3.63 10.18
N ALA A 65 19.72 3.44 11.38
CA ALA A 65 21.17 3.26 11.61
C ALA A 65 21.77 1.99 10.96
N GLU A 66 20.95 1.00 10.66
CA GLU A 66 21.36 -0.24 10.00
C GLU A 66 21.20 -0.20 8.46
N ILE A 67 20.65 0.88 7.91
CA ILE A 67 20.42 1.00 6.48
C ILE A 67 21.64 1.63 5.81
N PRO A 68 22.35 0.89 4.95
CA PRO A 68 23.48 1.45 4.22
C PRO A 68 23.01 2.37 3.09
N ASP A 69 23.89 3.28 2.70
CA ASP A 69 23.67 4.14 1.55
C ASP A 69 23.44 3.31 0.26
N GLY A 70 22.49 3.76 -0.57
CA GLY A 70 22.09 3.07 -1.79
C GLY A 70 21.25 1.80 -1.58
N ALA A 71 20.76 1.52 -0.36
CA ALA A 71 19.91 0.37 -0.10
C ALA A 71 18.57 0.47 -0.82
N VAL A 72 18.04 -0.68 -1.27
CA VAL A 72 16.67 -0.80 -1.79
C VAL A 72 15.77 -1.32 -0.67
N LEU A 73 14.78 -0.53 -0.29
CA LEU A 73 13.93 -0.81 0.86
C LEU A 73 12.50 -1.18 0.44
N GLY A 74 11.95 -2.21 1.08
CA GLY A 74 10.53 -2.50 1.08
C GLY A 74 9.90 -2.04 2.40
N LEU A 75 9.03 -1.06 2.34
CA LEU A 75 8.35 -0.54 3.53
C LEU A 75 6.93 -1.10 3.63
N GLY A 76 6.61 -1.66 4.79
CA GLY A 76 5.26 -2.08 5.13
C GLY A 76 4.35 -0.92 5.54
N VAL A 77 3.12 -1.24 5.87
CA VAL A 77 2.12 -0.24 6.32
C VAL A 77 2.01 -0.31 7.85
N GLY A 78 2.35 0.77 8.53
CA GLY A 78 2.28 0.87 9.99
C GLY A 78 2.99 2.11 10.53
N GLY A 79 2.89 2.36 11.83
CA GLY A 79 3.51 3.53 12.48
C GLY A 79 5.03 3.52 12.37
N VAL A 80 5.67 2.39 12.68
CA VAL A 80 7.13 2.26 12.61
C VAL A 80 7.65 2.40 11.18
N PRO A 81 7.14 1.65 10.15
CA PRO A 81 7.59 1.83 8.78
C PRO A 81 7.39 3.25 8.25
N PHE A 82 6.29 3.90 8.62
CA PHE A 82 6.06 5.31 8.27
C PHE A 82 7.09 6.24 8.90
N THR A 83 7.43 6.02 10.18
CA THR A 83 8.44 6.81 10.89
C THR A 83 9.82 6.61 10.29
N VAL A 84 10.19 5.38 9.92
CA VAL A 84 11.43 5.07 9.19
C VAL A 84 11.48 5.83 7.87
N ALA A 85 10.41 5.75 7.07
CA ALA A 85 10.34 6.46 5.78
C ALA A 85 10.52 7.97 5.94
N LYS A 86 9.89 8.56 6.97
CA LYS A 86 10.01 9.99 7.26
C LYS A 86 11.44 10.37 7.65
N MET A 87 12.09 9.59 8.51
CA MET A 87 13.47 9.83 8.92
C MET A 87 14.45 9.71 7.75
N LEU A 88 14.24 8.74 6.87
CA LEU A 88 15.07 8.59 5.66
C LEU A 88 14.88 9.76 4.69
N ALA A 89 13.67 10.25 4.54
CA ALA A 89 13.40 11.43 3.70
C ALA A 89 14.03 12.73 4.22
N GLU A 90 14.34 12.79 5.52
CA GLU A 90 15.00 13.90 6.20
C GLU A 90 16.52 13.68 6.35
N SER A 91 17.03 12.53 5.92
CA SER A 91 18.46 12.19 5.96
C SER A 91 19.15 12.48 4.63
N ASP A 92 20.47 12.52 4.65
CA ASP A 92 21.32 12.69 3.46
C ASP A 92 21.70 11.34 2.80
N LEU A 93 20.98 10.27 3.16
CA LEU A 93 21.19 8.91 2.61
C LEU A 93 20.64 8.80 1.17
#